data_b48841b1ac3953d742e43cf7d2214104
#
_entry.id   b48841b1ac3953d742e43cf7d2214104
#
_cell.length_a   1.000
_cell.length_b   1.000
_cell.length_c   1.000
_cell.angle_alpha   90.00
_cell.angle_beta   90.00
_cell.angle_gamma   90.00
#
_symmetry.space_group_name_H-M   'P 1'
#
loop_
_entity.id
_entity.type
_entity.pdbx_description
1 polymer ?
#
loop_
_entity_poly.entity_id
_entity_poly.type
_entity_poly.pdbx_seq_one_letter_code
_entity_poly.pdbx_strand_id
1 'polypeptide(L)'
;PSCTLGEVKNRADRILFWGCNPAHAHPRHMSRYSIFPRGFFTGKGHTGRKVIVVDPRVTDTARVADVHLQIEQGHDYELLDALRVAFKGEQLPDVVAGIPKAKIYEVAETLKSGRFAIIFFGMGVTQSIGKNHNIDAAIAVTRDLNEYTKAAIMPMRGHYNVTGSGQVWGWQFGFPFAVDLSRGFARYNPGETTSNDLLRRDEVDAVFVLGSDPGAHFPFSSVRKIYDLPSVAVEPHETPTTEVCKVHVPVAFVGVEVGGCAYRMDNVPIETRKVVDAPEGMMTDEEFLKSVLMRVREIKGV
;
A
#
# COMPACT_ATOMS: atom_id res chain seq x y z
N PRO A 1 -12.79 -3.95 -9.71
CA PRO A 1 -13.63 -3.78 -8.52
C PRO A 1 -12.83 -3.93 -7.23
N SER A 2 -13.24 -3.23 -6.17
CA SER A 2 -12.69 -3.36 -4.83
C SER A 2 -13.82 -3.68 -3.84
N CYS A 3 -13.48 -3.98 -2.58
CA CYS A 3 -14.43 -4.27 -1.53
C CYS A 3 -13.89 -3.79 -0.17
N THR A 4 -14.74 -3.83 0.85
CA THR A 4 -14.31 -3.54 2.22
C THR A 4 -13.69 -4.78 2.89
N LEU A 5 -12.86 -4.58 3.91
CA LEU A 5 -12.37 -5.69 4.75
C LEU A 5 -13.51 -6.39 5.51
N GLY A 6 -14.63 -5.68 5.74
CA GLY A 6 -15.85 -6.27 6.26
C GLY A 6 -16.46 -7.28 5.29
N GLU A 7 -16.47 -6.98 3.99
CA GLU A 7 -16.91 -7.92 2.96
C GLU A 7 -15.95 -9.09 2.82
N VAL A 8 -14.64 -8.86 2.88
CA VAL A 8 -13.64 -9.95 2.91
C VAL A 8 -13.94 -10.91 4.05
N LYS A 9 -14.10 -10.41 5.28
CA LYS A 9 -14.43 -11.23 6.43
C LYS A 9 -15.69 -12.06 6.23
N ASN A 10 -16.74 -11.43 5.70
CA ASN A 10 -18.06 -12.02 5.66
C ASN A 10 -18.31 -12.88 4.43
N ARG A 11 -17.60 -12.68 3.33
CA ARG A 11 -17.91 -13.26 2.02
C ARG A 11 -16.78 -14.03 1.36
N ALA A 12 -15.49 -13.56 1.52
CA ALA A 12 -14.39 -14.13 0.76
C ALA A 12 -14.06 -15.57 1.22
N ASP A 13 -14.15 -16.48 0.29
CA ASP A 13 -13.79 -17.90 0.48
C ASP A 13 -12.57 -18.29 -0.36
N ARG A 14 -12.11 -17.43 -1.26
CA ARG A 14 -10.83 -17.52 -1.98
C ARG A 14 -10.01 -16.28 -1.72
N ILE A 15 -8.80 -16.47 -1.20
CA ILE A 15 -7.92 -15.37 -0.80
C ILE A 15 -6.57 -15.58 -1.46
N LEU A 16 -6.18 -14.64 -2.29
CA LEU A 16 -4.88 -14.64 -2.94
C LEU A 16 -4.05 -13.46 -2.39
N PHE A 17 -2.91 -13.75 -1.79
CA PHE A 17 -1.90 -12.78 -1.43
C PHE A 17 -0.76 -12.82 -2.45
N TRP A 18 -0.50 -11.71 -3.11
CA TRP A 18 0.54 -11.60 -4.12
C TRP A 18 1.58 -10.56 -3.75
N GLY A 19 2.83 -10.98 -3.55
CA GLY A 19 3.94 -10.09 -3.20
C GLY A 19 3.68 -9.26 -1.95
N CYS A 20 2.98 -9.83 -0.97
CA CYS A 20 2.68 -9.20 0.31
C CYS A 20 2.71 -10.19 1.46
N ASN A 21 3.23 -9.76 2.60
CA ASN A 21 3.33 -10.57 3.81
C ASN A 21 2.56 -9.93 4.97
N PRO A 22 1.21 -10.08 5.02
CA PRO A 22 0.39 -9.47 6.08
C PRO A 22 0.74 -9.97 7.48
N ALA A 23 1.36 -11.14 7.64
CA ALA A 23 1.82 -11.60 8.94
C ALA A 23 2.78 -10.61 9.62
N HIS A 24 3.62 -9.93 8.82
CA HIS A 24 4.57 -8.92 9.30
C HIS A 24 4.06 -7.49 9.10
N ALA A 25 3.63 -7.18 7.86
CA ALA A 25 3.34 -5.79 7.49
C ALA A 25 1.98 -5.27 7.95
N HIS A 26 1.04 -6.18 8.27
CA HIS A 26 -0.34 -5.81 8.63
C HIS A 26 -0.80 -6.65 9.85
N PRO A 27 -0.30 -6.35 11.04
CA PRO A 27 -0.70 -7.03 12.26
C PRO A 27 -2.23 -7.09 12.39
N ARG A 28 -2.76 -8.26 12.77
CA ARG A 28 -4.19 -8.56 12.90
C ARG A 28 -5.00 -8.64 11.60
N HIS A 29 -4.42 -8.37 10.41
CA HIS A 29 -5.16 -8.49 9.15
C HIS A 29 -5.70 -9.92 8.95
N MET A 30 -4.82 -10.92 9.11
CA MET A 30 -5.19 -12.33 8.93
C MET A 30 -6.18 -12.81 10.01
N SER A 31 -5.98 -12.40 11.26
CA SER A 31 -6.82 -12.81 12.40
C SER A 31 -8.17 -12.10 12.42
N ARG A 32 -8.26 -10.88 11.89
CA ARG A 32 -9.44 -10.04 12.01
C ARG A 32 -10.31 -9.99 10.76
N TYR A 33 -9.71 -10.11 9.57
CA TYR A 33 -10.42 -9.86 8.31
C TYR A 33 -10.31 -10.97 7.29
N SER A 34 -9.15 -11.56 7.05
CA SER A 34 -8.95 -12.40 5.88
C SER A 34 -8.99 -13.91 6.17
N ILE A 35 -8.00 -14.48 6.85
CA ILE A 35 -7.83 -15.93 6.92
C ILE A 35 -8.68 -16.58 8.03
N PHE A 36 -8.48 -16.14 9.28
CA PHE A 36 -8.96 -16.88 10.45
C PHE A 36 -10.38 -16.54 10.91
N PRO A 37 -10.92 -15.32 10.72
CA PRO A 37 -12.17 -14.96 11.37
C PRO A 37 -13.36 -15.66 10.75
N ARG A 38 -14.34 -15.99 11.58
CA ARG A 38 -15.67 -16.39 11.11
C ARG A 38 -16.43 -15.15 10.64
N GLY A 39 -17.15 -15.29 9.54
CA GLY A 39 -18.00 -14.26 8.95
C GLY A 39 -19.39 -14.80 8.65
N PHE A 40 -20.27 -13.92 8.21
CA PHE A 40 -21.69 -14.27 8.00
C PHE A 40 -21.88 -15.42 7.00
N PHE A 41 -21.17 -15.38 5.86
CA PHE A 41 -21.20 -16.44 4.85
C PHE A 41 -19.98 -17.38 4.91
N THR A 42 -19.05 -17.11 5.81
CA THR A 42 -17.82 -17.87 6.01
C THR A 42 -17.74 -18.42 7.45
N GLY A 43 -18.86 -19.01 7.89
CA GLY A 43 -19.04 -19.48 9.28
C GLY A 43 -18.03 -20.52 9.76
N LYS A 44 -17.39 -21.24 8.83
CA LYS A 44 -16.31 -22.20 9.14
C LYS A 44 -14.94 -21.53 9.39
N GLY A 45 -14.82 -20.19 9.16
CA GLY A 45 -13.57 -19.48 9.30
C GLY A 45 -12.51 -20.02 8.34
N HIS A 46 -11.29 -20.25 8.85
CA HIS A 46 -10.15 -20.74 8.06
C HIS A 46 -10.46 -22.01 7.25
N THR A 47 -11.10 -23.01 7.86
CA THR A 47 -11.40 -24.29 7.21
C THR A 47 -12.40 -24.19 6.03
N GLY A 48 -13.10 -23.07 5.92
CA GLY A 48 -14.03 -22.77 4.82
C GLY A 48 -13.43 -21.89 3.72
N ARG A 49 -12.16 -21.55 3.84
CA ARG A 49 -11.43 -20.70 2.87
C ARG A 49 -10.32 -21.49 2.20
N LYS A 50 -9.94 -21.02 1.00
CA LYS A 50 -8.70 -21.40 0.34
C LYS A 50 -7.79 -20.21 0.23
N VAL A 51 -6.60 -20.35 0.77
CA VAL A 51 -5.58 -19.28 0.84
C VAL A 51 -4.44 -19.64 -0.10
N ILE A 52 -4.16 -18.74 -1.02
CA ILE A 52 -3.08 -18.86 -2.00
C ILE A 52 -2.10 -17.73 -1.75
N VAL A 53 -0.81 -18.05 -1.80
CA VAL A 53 0.26 -17.04 -1.70
C VAL A 53 1.16 -17.15 -2.91
N VAL A 54 1.46 -16.02 -3.52
CA VAL A 54 2.49 -15.87 -4.56
C VAL A 54 3.59 -14.98 -4.01
N ASP A 55 4.74 -15.53 -3.73
CA ASP A 55 5.90 -14.83 -3.17
C ASP A 55 7.18 -15.60 -3.50
N PRO A 56 8.28 -14.96 -3.88
CA PRO A 56 9.58 -15.64 -4.11
C PRO A 56 10.15 -16.27 -2.83
N ARG A 57 9.67 -15.88 -1.66
CA ARG A 57 10.13 -16.38 -0.36
C ARG A 57 9.04 -17.17 0.35
N VAL A 58 9.44 -18.14 1.16
CA VAL A 58 8.54 -18.81 2.11
C VAL A 58 8.32 -17.89 3.33
N THR A 59 7.36 -16.99 3.22
CA THR A 59 6.99 -16.05 4.28
C THR A 59 6.10 -16.71 5.34
N ASP A 60 5.91 -16.04 6.50
CA ASP A 60 4.99 -16.54 7.51
C ASP A 60 3.54 -16.59 7.01
N THR A 61 3.17 -15.71 6.08
CA THR A 61 1.89 -15.80 5.39
C THR A 61 1.81 -17.02 4.49
N ALA A 62 2.91 -17.38 3.78
CA ALA A 62 2.98 -18.56 2.93
C ALA A 62 2.89 -19.86 3.74
N ARG A 63 3.41 -19.88 4.97
CA ARG A 63 3.37 -21.07 5.85
C ARG A 63 1.96 -21.46 6.30
N VAL A 64 1.01 -20.53 6.28
CA VAL A 64 -0.39 -20.79 6.64
C VAL A 64 -1.31 -20.87 5.42
N ALA A 65 -0.76 -20.81 4.22
CA ALA A 65 -1.51 -20.92 2.98
C ALA A 65 -1.77 -22.39 2.60
N ASP A 66 -2.89 -22.63 1.90
CA ASP A 66 -3.17 -23.94 1.29
C ASP A 66 -2.27 -24.19 0.08
N VAL A 67 -1.93 -23.12 -0.66
CA VAL A 67 -1.06 -23.18 -1.85
C VAL A 67 -0.06 -22.03 -1.82
N HIS A 68 1.21 -22.36 -1.96
CA HIS A 68 2.28 -21.38 -2.18
C HIS A 68 2.87 -21.57 -3.58
N LEU A 69 2.78 -20.55 -4.42
CA LEU A 69 3.51 -20.46 -5.68
C LEU A 69 4.79 -19.68 -5.42
N GLN A 70 5.90 -20.38 -5.30
CA GLN A 70 7.21 -19.74 -5.11
C GLN A 70 7.73 -19.30 -6.47
N ILE A 71 7.33 -18.10 -6.86
CA ILE A 71 7.68 -17.49 -8.14
C ILE A 71 9.16 -17.08 -8.20
N GLU A 72 9.76 -17.13 -9.36
CA GLU A 72 11.04 -16.47 -9.62
C GLU A 72 10.87 -14.96 -9.50
N GLN A 73 11.79 -14.31 -8.78
CA GLN A 73 11.69 -12.87 -8.52
C GLN A 73 11.71 -12.05 -9.82
N GLY A 74 10.74 -11.17 -9.97
CA GLY A 74 10.62 -10.29 -11.13
C GLY A 74 9.72 -10.80 -12.26
N HIS A 75 9.23 -12.03 -12.16
CA HIS A 75 8.39 -12.68 -13.16
C HIS A 75 6.88 -12.62 -12.84
N ASP A 76 6.47 -11.57 -12.11
CA ASP A 76 5.07 -11.39 -11.71
C ASP A 76 4.15 -11.23 -12.91
N TYR A 77 4.58 -10.46 -13.92
CA TYR A 77 3.79 -10.20 -15.12
C TYR A 77 3.45 -11.48 -15.88
N GLU A 78 4.45 -12.33 -16.10
CA GLU A 78 4.30 -13.59 -16.82
C GLU A 78 3.33 -14.53 -16.10
N LEU A 79 3.41 -14.61 -14.76
CA LEU A 79 2.49 -15.47 -13.99
C LEU A 79 1.08 -14.89 -13.94
N LEU A 80 0.93 -13.57 -13.88
CA LEU A 80 -0.39 -12.91 -13.95
C LEU A 80 -1.05 -13.17 -15.31
N ASP A 81 -0.30 -13.07 -16.40
CA ASP A 81 -0.82 -13.35 -17.73
C ASP A 81 -1.13 -14.86 -17.91
N ALA A 82 -0.27 -15.74 -17.40
CA ALA A 82 -0.52 -17.17 -17.41
C ALA A 82 -1.81 -17.57 -16.66
N LEU A 83 -2.15 -16.90 -15.55
CA LEU A 83 -3.44 -17.12 -14.87
C LEU A 83 -4.61 -16.73 -15.76
N ARG A 84 -4.52 -15.64 -16.51
CA ARG A 84 -5.56 -15.19 -17.43
C ARG A 84 -5.78 -16.19 -18.58
N VAL A 85 -4.68 -16.73 -19.12
CA VAL A 85 -4.70 -17.83 -20.10
C VAL A 85 -5.36 -19.08 -19.51
N ALA A 86 -4.96 -19.44 -18.27
CA ALA A 86 -5.52 -20.62 -17.57
C ALA A 86 -7.03 -20.47 -17.27
N PHE A 87 -7.53 -19.26 -16.95
CA PHE A 87 -8.97 -19.03 -16.75
C PHE A 87 -9.79 -19.40 -17.98
N LYS A 88 -9.25 -19.17 -19.17
CA LYS A 88 -9.88 -19.50 -20.44
C LYS A 88 -9.73 -20.97 -20.86
N GLY A 89 -8.92 -21.73 -20.14
CA GLY A 89 -8.59 -23.13 -20.49
C GLY A 89 -7.64 -23.25 -21.69
N GLU A 90 -6.96 -22.16 -22.07
CA GLU A 90 -5.99 -22.16 -23.15
C GLU A 90 -4.65 -22.79 -22.71
N GLN A 91 -3.84 -23.22 -23.68
CA GLN A 91 -2.58 -23.94 -23.39
C GLN A 91 -1.49 -23.01 -22.85
N LEU A 92 -0.79 -23.49 -21.83
CA LEU A 92 0.38 -22.85 -21.25
C LEU A 92 1.66 -23.62 -21.58
N PRO A 93 2.81 -22.95 -21.62
CA PRO A 93 4.12 -23.60 -21.54
C PRO A 93 4.21 -24.50 -20.30
N ASP A 94 5.08 -25.51 -20.33
CA ASP A 94 5.21 -26.47 -19.21
C ASP A 94 5.58 -25.80 -17.89
N VAL A 95 6.35 -24.71 -17.96
CA VAL A 95 6.77 -23.90 -16.81
C VAL A 95 6.64 -22.41 -17.18
N VAL A 96 6.04 -21.62 -16.29
CA VAL A 96 5.97 -20.14 -16.39
C VAL A 96 6.42 -19.53 -15.07
N ALA A 97 7.36 -18.59 -15.11
CA ALA A 97 7.89 -17.92 -13.92
C ALA A 97 8.39 -18.89 -12.83
N GLY A 98 8.97 -20.02 -13.23
CA GLY A 98 9.41 -21.09 -12.33
C GLY A 98 8.30 -22.02 -11.83
N ILE A 99 7.03 -21.77 -12.22
CA ILE A 99 5.87 -22.54 -11.75
C ILE A 99 5.40 -23.52 -12.83
N PRO A 100 5.28 -24.84 -12.52
CA PRO A 100 4.71 -25.80 -13.45
C PRO A 100 3.26 -25.45 -13.83
N LYS A 101 2.90 -25.59 -15.12
CA LYS A 101 1.56 -25.27 -15.63
C LYS A 101 0.43 -25.94 -14.86
N ALA A 102 0.63 -27.16 -14.38
CA ALA A 102 -0.36 -27.90 -13.59
C ALA A 102 -0.76 -27.14 -12.32
N LYS A 103 0.20 -26.48 -11.65
CA LYS A 103 -0.05 -25.65 -10.49
C LYS A 103 -0.79 -24.35 -10.84
N ILE A 104 -0.51 -23.78 -12.00
CA ILE A 104 -1.19 -22.56 -12.47
C ILE A 104 -2.67 -22.88 -12.76
N TYR A 105 -2.96 -24.00 -13.42
CA TYR A 105 -4.34 -24.47 -13.63
C TYR A 105 -5.03 -24.80 -12.30
N GLU A 106 -4.36 -25.48 -11.35
CA GLU A 106 -4.93 -25.75 -10.03
C GLU A 106 -5.36 -24.48 -9.31
N VAL A 107 -4.53 -23.43 -9.35
CA VAL A 107 -4.83 -22.12 -8.75
C VAL A 107 -5.95 -21.44 -9.50
N ALA A 108 -5.95 -21.46 -10.83
CA ALA A 108 -7.02 -20.88 -11.65
C ALA A 108 -8.36 -21.52 -11.34
N GLU A 109 -8.46 -22.85 -11.29
CA GLU A 109 -9.70 -23.55 -10.95
C GLU A 109 -10.10 -23.32 -9.48
N THR A 110 -9.14 -23.26 -8.57
CA THR A 110 -9.43 -22.91 -7.17
C THR A 110 -10.07 -21.53 -7.05
N LEU A 111 -9.56 -20.54 -7.77
CA LEU A 111 -10.13 -19.18 -7.78
C LEU A 111 -11.53 -19.16 -8.41
N LYS A 112 -11.69 -19.78 -9.56
CA LYS A 112 -12.98 -19.85 -10.30
C LYS A 112 -14.07 -20.56 -9.50
N SER A 113 -13.73 -21.60 -8.75
CA SER A 113 -14.69 -22.39 -7.95
C SER A 113 -15.18 -21.69 -6.69
N GLY A 114 -14.64 -20.53 -6.35
CA GLY A 114 -15.06 -19.74 -5.19
C GLY A 114 -16.38 -19.00 -5.42
N ARG A 115 -17.00 -18.53 -4.34
CA ARG A 115 -18.16 -17.63 -4.39
C ARG A 115 -17.75 -16.16 -4.36
N PHE A 116 -16.63 -15.87 -3.73
CA PHE A 116 -16.04 -14.54 -3.67
C PHE A 116 -14.53 -14.64 -3.49
N ALA A 117 -13.80 -14.21 -4.50
CA ALA A 117 -12.34 -14.16 -4.47
C ALA A 117 -11.86 -12.73 -4.11
N ILE A 118 -10.81 -12.63 -3.32
CA ILE A 118 -10.08 -11.39 -3.06
C ILE A 118 -8.61 -11.55 -3.42
N ILE A 119 -8.09 -10.63 -4.21
CA ILE A 119 -6.67 -10.53 -4.54
C ILE A 119 -6.08 -9.37 -3.76
N PHE A 120 -5.20 -9.67 -2.82
CA PHE A 120 -4.38 -8.69 -2.12
C PHE A 120 -3.01 -8.63 -2.79
N PHE A 121 -2.55 -7.43 -3.14
CA PHE A 121 -1.21 -7.26 -3.67
C PHE A 121 -0.41 -6.23 -2.88
N GLY A 122 0.90 -6.44 -2.81
CA GLY A 122 1.79 -5.58 -2.05
C GLY A 122 2.97 -5.06 -2.85
N MET A 123 3.98 -4.59 -2.14
CA MET A 123 5.20 -4.03 -2.72
C MET A 123 5.96 -5.03 -3.61
N GLY A 124 5.83 -6.33 -3.35
CA GLY A 124 6.42 -7.36 -4.21
C GLY A 124 5.97 -7.24 -5.67
N VAL A 125 4.70 -6.87 -5.91
CA VAL A 125 4.17 -6.62 -7.25
C VAL A 125 4.61 -5.27 -7.80
N THR A 126 4.50 -4.22 -6.99
CA THR A 126 4.71 -2.83 -7.44
C THR A 126 6.18 -2.43 -7.56
N GLN A 127 7.07 -3.13 -6.86
CA GLN A 127 8.52 -2.85 -6.84
C GLN A 127 9.34 -3.85 -7.68
N SER A 128 8.70 -4.89 -8.24
CA SER A 128 9.38 -5.85 -9.11
C SER A 128 9.53 -5.31 -10.55
N ILE A 129 10.23 -6.09 -11.38
CA ILE A 129 10.36 -5.80 -12.82
C ILE A 129 8.95 -5.76 -13.43
N GLY A 130 8.64 -4.74 -14.23
CA GLY A 130 7.29 -4.53 -14.79
C GLY A 130 6.47 -3.47 -14.05
N LYS A 131 6.71 -3.21 -12.77
CA LYS A 131 6.15 -2.08 -12.01
C LYS A 131 4.64 -1.86 -12.24
N ASN A 132 4.27 -0.77 -12.96
CA ASN A 132 2.89 -0.43 -13.31
C ASN A 132 2.22 -1.49 -14.20
N HIS A 133 2.94 -2.17 -15.08
CA HIS A 133 2.38 -3.25 -15.90
C HIS A 133 1.92 -4.45 -15.06
N ASN A 134 2.61 -4.75 -13.95
CA ASN A 134 2.16 -5.77 -13.02
C ASN A 134 0.84 -5.40 -12.36
N ILE A 135 0.65 -4.11 -12.03
CA ILE A 135 -0.63 -3.61 -11.45
C ILE A 135 -1.74 -3.74 -12.47
N ASP A 136 -1.51 -3.32 -13.71
CA ASP A 136 -2.49 -3.46 -14.80
C ASP A 136 -2.84 -4.93 -15.06
N ALA A 137 -1.85 -5.82 -15.05
CA ALA A 137 -2.05 -7.25 -15.18
C ALA A 137 -2.86 -7.84 -14.02
N ALA A 138 -2.60 -7.43 -12.77
CA ALA A 138 -3.36 -7.86 -11.60
C ALA A 138 -4.83 -7.39 -11.65
N ILE A 139 -5.06 -6.17 -12.14
CA ILE A 139 -6.40 -5.65 -12.40
C ILE A 139 -7.09 -6.46 -13.50
N ALA A 140 -6.38 -6.80 -14.57
CA ALA A 140 -6.90 -7.62 -15.66
C ALA A 140 -7.24 -9.04 -15.20
N VAL A 141 -6.38 -9.70 -14.38
CA VAL A 141 -6.68 -10.98 -13.72
C VAL A 141 -7.99 -10.91 -12.93
N THR A 142 -8.15 -9.84 -12.14
CA THR A 142 -9.36 -9.64 -11.34
C THR A 142 -10.60 -9.45 -12.23
N ARG A 143 -10.48 -8.68 -13.30
CA ARG A 143 -11.55 -8.48 -14.28
C ARG A 143 -11.95 -9.80 -14.93
N ASP A 144 -10.98 -10.55 -15.44
CA ASP A 144 -11.21 -11.80 -16.17
C ASP A 144 -11.79 -12.88 -15.22
N LEU A 145 -11.36 -12.90 -13.95
CA LEU A 145 -11.94 -13.79 -12.93
C LEU A 145 -13.41 -13.46 -12.63
N ASN A 146 -13.85 -12.21 -12.79
CA ASN A 146 -15.26 -11.82 -12.62
C ASN A 146 -16.19 -12.39 -13.69
N GLU A 147 -15.69 -12.99 -14.76
CA GLU A 147 -16.50 -13.77 -15.71
C GLU A 147 -16.97 -15.10 -15.11
N TYR A 148 -16.27 -15.62 -14.10
CA TYR A 148 -16.55 -16.93 -13.49
C TYR A 148 -17.10 -16.83 -12.08
N THR A 149 -16.59 -15.91 -11.29
CA THR A 149 -16.98 -15.70 -9.89
C THR A 149 -16.84 -14.24 -9.51
N LYS A 150 -17.43 -13.84 -8.40
CA LYS A 150 -17.24 -12.50 -7.86
C LYS A 150 -15.81 -12.32 -7.36
N ALA A 151 -15.10 -11.37 -7.90
CA ALA A 151 -13.71 -11.09 -7.52
C ALA A 151 -13.47 -9.59 -7.27
N ALA A 152 -12.62 -9.31 -6.28
CA ALA A 152 -12.16 -7.95 -5.96
C ALA A 152 -10.64 -7.93 -5.80
N ILE A 153 -10.05 -6.75 -5.94
CA ILE A 153 -8.62 -6.51 -5.74
C ILE A 153 -8.40 -5.36 -4.75
N MET A 154 -7.40 -5.49 -3.90
CA MET A 154 -7.08 -4.49 -2.89
C MET A 154 -5.56 -4.37 -2.68
N PRO A 155 -4.98 -3.17 -2.79
CA PRO A 155 -3.59 -2.95 -2.43
C PRO A 155 -3.40 -3.04 -0.91
N MET A 156 -2.34 -3.71 -0.49
CA MET A 156 -1.92 -3.81 0.91
C MET A 156 -1.10 -2.57 1.28
N ARG A 157 -1.77 -1.49 1.65
CA ARG A 157 -1.14 -0.22 2.04
C ARG A 157 -0.61 -0.31 3.47
N GLY A 158 0.65 0.08 3.70
CA GLY A 158 1.36 -0.18 4.94
C GLY A 158 1.33 0.93 5.97
N HIS A 159 1.58 2.18 5.58
CA HIS A 159 1.70 3.29 6.51
C HIS A 159 0.35 3.77 7.06
N TYR A 160 0.38 4.32 8.29
CA TYR A 160 -0.80 4.89 8.92
C TYR A 160 -1.43 5.99 8.06
N ASN A 161 -2.72 5.90 7.83
CA ASN A 161 -3.54 6.87 7.09
C ASN A 161 -3.05 7.26 5.68
N VAL A 162 -2.18 6.46 5.04
CA VAL A 162 -1.76 6.72 3.65
C VAL A 162 -2.95 6.75 2.68
N THR A 163 -4.01 6.00 2.98
CA THR A 163 -5.25 6.04 2.21
C THR A 163 -5.95 7.39 2.35
N GLY A 164 -6.05 7.92 3.57
CA GLY A 164 -6.64 9.25 3.82
C GLY A 164 -5.86 10.35 3.15
N SER A 165 -4.53 10.32 3.23
CA SER A 165 -3.67 11.26 2.50
C SER A 165 -3.96 11.21 0.99
N GLY A 166 -3.99 10.02 0.39
CA GLY A 166 -4.29 9.87 -1.03
C GLY A 166 -5.69 10.35 -1.42
N GLN A 167 -6.69 10.20 -0.54
CA GLN A 167 -8.04 10.72 -0.76
C GLN A 167 -8.04 12.25 -0.76
N VAL A 168 -7.41 12.90 0.23
CA VAL A 168 -7.34 14.36 0.32
C VAL A 168 -6.62 14.94 -0.89
N TRP A 169 -5.48 14.38 -1.28
CA TRP A 169 -4.78 14.79 -2.50
C TRP A 169 -5.65 14.61 -3.75
N GLY A 170 -6.37 13.50 -3.86
CA GLY A 170 -7.31 13.22 -4.95
C GLY A 170 -8.43 14.25 -5.03
N TRP A 171 -9.01 14.67 -3.88
CA TRP A 171 -10.07 15.69 -3.85
C TRP A 171 -9.57 17.09 -4.19
N GLN A 172 -8.34 17.41 -3.76
CA GLN A 172 -7.77 18.75 -3.96
C GLN A 172 -7.17 18.93 -5.35
N PHE A 173 -6.48 17.92 -5.87
CA PHE A 173 -5.64 18.04 -7.06
C PHE A 173 -5.98 17.06 -8.18
N GLY A 174 -6.87 16.10 -7.95
CA GLY A 174 -7.21 15.06 -8.91
C GLY A 174 -6.25 13.85 -8.91
N PHE A 175 -5.16 13.87 -8.12
CA PHE A 175 -4.13 12.84 -8.08
C PHE A 175 -3.78 12.47 -6.64
N PRO A 176 -3.51 11.17 -6.34
CA PRO A 176 -3.39 10.70 -4.96
C PRO A 176 -2.01 10.94 -4.29
N PHE A 177 -0.95 11.22 -5.06
CA PHE A 177 0.43 11.45 -4.61
C PHE A 177 1.27 11.96 -5.77
N ALA A 178 2.57 12.24 -5.54
CA ALA A 178 3.54 12.67 -6.55
C ALA A 178 3.04 13.85 -7.41
N VAL A 179 2.39 14.82 -6.77
CA VAL A 179 1.80 15.97 -7.45
C VAL A 179 2.81 17.10 -7.48
N ASP A 180 3.17 17.54 -8.68
CA ASP A 180 4.01 18.70 -8.94
C ASP A 180 3.13 19.92 -9.21
N LEU A 181 3.28 20.97 -8.41
CA LEU A 181 2.55 22.23 -8.49
C LEU A 181 3.43 23.39 -8.98
N SER A 182 4.68 23.16 -9.36
CA SER A 182 5.67 24.19 -9.70
C SER A 182 5.24 25.09 -10.87
N ARG A 183 4.35 24.59 -11.74
CA ARG A 183 3.83 25.31 -12.90
C ARG A 183 2.48 26.02 -12.66
N GLY A 184 2.00 26.05 -11.40
CA GLY A 184 0.72 26.66 -11.07
C GLY A 184 -0.52 25.77 -11.31
N PHE A 185 -0.34 24.55 -11.78
CA PHE A 185 -1.38 23.52 -11.90
C PHE A 185 -0.82 22.14 -11.52
N ALA A 186 -1.71 21.24 -11.15
CA ALA A 186 -1.34 19.90 -10.72
C ALA A 186 -0.85 19.04 -11.90
N ARG A 187 0.35 18.51 -11.80
CA ARG A 187 0.94 17.53 -12.72
C ARG A 187 1.18 16.22 -11.98
N TYR A 188 0.89 15.12 -12.63
CA TYR A 188 1.08 13.78 -12.08
C TYR A 188 1.72 12.88 -13.14
N ASN A 189 2.94 12.51 -12.91
CA ASN A 189 3.69 11.56 -13.72
C ASN A 189 4.71 10.84 -12.85
N PRO A 190 4.34 9.75 -12.14
CA PRO A 190 5.28 8.94 -11.36
C PRO A 190 6.43 8.45 -12.24
N GLY A 191 7.68 8.66 -11.78
CA GLY A 191 8.90 8.51 -12.59
C GLY A 191 9.47 9.84 -13.09
N GLU A 192 8.66 10.92 -13.00
CA GLU A 192 9.08 12.30 -13.29
C GLU A 192 8.78 13.25 -12.11
N THR A 193 7.60 13.11 -11.48
CA THR A 193 7.11 14.04 -10.46
C THR A 193 7.18 13.49 -9.03
N THR A 194 7.79 12.33 -8.81
CA THR A 194 8.00 11.84 -7.45
C THR A 194 9.10 12.62 -6.72
N SER A 195 9.07 12.64 -5.40
CA SER A 195 10.09 13.31 -4.59
C SER A 195 11.52 12.85 -4.94
N ASN A 196 11.71 11.54 -5.19
CA ASN A 196 13.01 11.01 -5.60
C ASN A 196 13.44 11.52 -6.99
N ASP A 197 12.50 11.68 -7.91
CA ASP A 197 12.79 12.18 -9.26
C ASP A 197 13.23 13.65 -9.21
N LEU A 198 12.49 14.47 -8.42
CA LEU A 198 12.79 15.89 -8.26
C LEU A 198 14.13 16.12 -7.55
N LEU A 199 14.39 15.39 -6.44
CA LEU A 199 15.67 15.45 -5.73
C LEU A 199 16.85 15.04 -6.63
N ARG A 200 16.70 13.99 -7.43
CA ARG A 200 17.74 13.51 -8.34
C ARG A 200 18.09 14.52 -9.43
N ARG A 201 17.13 15.32 -9.87
CA ARG A 201 17.32 16.33 -10.94
C ARG A 201 17.65 17.73 -10.40
N ASP A 202 17.85 17.86 -9.09
CA ASP A 202 18.12 19.15 -8.45
C ASP A 202 17.02 20.22 -8.69
N GLU A 203 15.76 19.77 -8.72
CA GLU A 203 14.58 20.63 -8.94
C GLU A 203 13.91 21.03 -7.61
N VAL A 204 14.63 20.98 -6.50
CA VAL A 204 14.12 21.22 -5.13
C VAL A 204 15.05 22.19 -4.42
N ASP A 205 14.51 23.26 -3.85
CA ASP A 205 15.24 24.28 -3.10
C ASP A 205 15.20 24.04 -1.57
N ALA A 206 14.19 23.37 -1.07
CA ALA A 206 13.99 23.02 0.33
C ALA A 206 13.16 21.74 0.47
N VAL A 207 13.28 21.05 1.60
CA VAL A 207 12.56 19.83 1.88
C VAL A 207 11.75 19.95 3.18
N PHE A 208 10.47 19.62 3.11
CA PHE A 208 9.59 19.54 4.27
C PHE A 208 9.06 18.10 4.38
N VAL A 209 9.41 17.41 5.44
CA VAL A 209 8.99 16.02 5.69
C VAL A 209 7.98 16.02 6.84
N LEU A 210 6.84 15.36 6.63
CA LEU A 210 5.77 15.26 7.61
C LEU A 210 5.36 13.79 7.78
N GLY A 211 5.52 13.24 8.98
CA GLY A 211 5.07 11.90 9.34
C GLY A 211 5.63 10.81 8.42
N SER A 212 6.90 10.91 8.03
CA SER A 212 7.53 9.99 7.07
C SER A 212 9.03 9.90 7.31
N ASP A 213 9.64 8.76 6.97
CA ASP A 213 11.06 8.51 7.16
C ASP A 213 11.80 8.23 5.83
N PRO A 214 11.95 9.25 4.95
CA PRO A 214 12.75 9.10 3.74
C PRO A 214 14.22 8.78 4.02
N GLY A 215 14.77 9.18 5.17
CA GLY A 215 16.12 8.82 5.59
C GLY A 215 16.37 7.31 5.63
N ALA A 216 15.35 6.53 6.03
CA ALA A 216 15.42 5.08 6.07
C ALA A 216 15.01 4.40 4.75
N HIS A 217 14.25 5.09 3.88
CA HIS A 217 13.59 4.43 2.74
C HIS A 217 14.05 4.92 1.36
N PHE A 218 14.59 6.12 1.25
CA PHE A 218 15.03 6.67 -0.03
C PHE A 218 16.43 6.20 -0.41
N PRO A 219 16.78 6.22 -1.70
CA PRO A 219 18.15 6.00 -2.14
C PRO A 219 19.13 6.98 -1.48
N PHE A 220 20.33 6.54 -1.19
CA PHE A 220 21.38 7.35 -0.53
C PHE A 220 21.59 8.71 -1.22
N SER A 221 21.57 8.76 -2.55
CA SER A 221 21.69 10.01 -3.29
C SER A 221 20.60 11.03 -2.98
N SER A 222 19.35 10.58 -2.79
CA SER A 222 18.23 11.44 -2.41
C SER A 222 18.33 11.89 -0.94
N VAL A 223 18.74 10.99 -0.04
CA VAL A 223 18.96 11.31 1.38
C VAL A 223 20.07 12.35 1.51
N ARG A 224 21.17 12.23 0.76
CA ARG A 224 22.24 13.22 0.75
C ARG A 224 21.73 14.59 0.28
N LYS A 225 20.85 14.66 -0.72
CA LYS A 225 20.23 15.93 -1.14
C LYS A 225 19.37 16.54 -0.03
N ILE A 226 18.60 15.74 0.72
CA ILE A 226 17.84 16.22 1.88
C ILE A 226 18.81 16.82 2.93
N TYR A 227 19.96 16.19 3.18
CA TYR A 227 20.98 16.70 4.07
C TYR A 227 21.60 18.02 3.59
N ASP A 228 21.86 18.17 2.29
CA ASP A 228 22.53 19.36 1.73
C ASP A 228 21.57 20.57 1.65
N LEU A 229 20.26 20.36 1.53
CA LEU A 229 19.24 21.41 1.39
C LEU A 229 18.73 21.92 2.76
N PRO A 230 18.12 23.14 2.79
CA PRO A 230 17.25 23.53 3.88
C PRO A 230 16.14 22.49 4.06
N SER A 231 16.08 21.87 5.24
CA SER A 231 15.16 20.75 5.46
C SER A 231 14.56 20.76 6.87
N VAL A 232 13.27 20.44 6.94
CA VAL A 232 12.51 20.33 8.18
C VAL A 232 11.84 18.96 8.23
N ALA A 233 11.99 18.26 9.35
CA ALA A 233 11.26 17.05 9.66
C ALA A 233 10.26 17.33 10.79
N VAL A 234 8.99 17.02 10.57
CA VAL A 234 7.91 17.10 11.57
C VAL A 234 7.53 15.66 11.91
N GLU A 235 8.00 15.20 13.07
CA GLU A 235 7.96 13.78 13.44
C GLU A 235 7.91 13.66 14.97
N PRO A 236 7.08 12.76 15.55
CA PRO A 236 6.95 12.63 17.00
C PRO A 236 8.21 12.14 17.71
N HIS A 237 9.13 11.46 17.02
CA HIS A 237 10.34 10.88 17.60
C HIS A 237 11.52 10.98 16.63
N GLU A 238 12.71 10.71 17.16
CA GLU A 238 13.95 10.68 16.36
C GLU A 238 13.92 9.51 15.35
N THR A 239 14.29 9.81 14.12
CA THR A 239 14.37 8.88 13.00
C THR A 239 15.61 9.19 12.16
N PRO A 240 16.06 8.29 11.27
CA PRO A 240 17.11 8.64 10.31
C PRO A 240 16.83 9.91 9.51
N THR A 241 15.56 10.25 9.26
CA THR A 241 15.18 11.51 8.61
C THR A 241 15.46 12.72 9.51
N THR A 242 15.11 12.65 10.78
CA THR A 242 15.34 13.78 11.71
C THR A 242 16.81 14.05 11.93
N GLU A 243 17.66 13.01 11.83
CA GLU A 243 19.13 13.16 11.93
C GLU A 243 19.74 13.87 10.71
N VAL A 244 19.16 13.71 9.52
CA VAL A 244 19.68 14.35 8.30
C VAL A 244 19.04 15.70 8.01
N CYS A 245 17.87 16.01 8.52
CA CYS A 245 17.21 17.30 8.37
C CYS A 245 17.88 18.39 9.24
N LYS A 246 17.82 19.64 8.77
CA LYS A 246 18.40 20.78 9.49
C LYS A 246 17.61 21.15 10.75
N VAL A 247 16.31 20.89 10.74
CA VAL A 247 15.40 21.17 11.86
C VAL A 247 14.51 19.96 12.08
N HIS A 248 14.41 19.51 13.33
CA HIS A 248 13.42 18.56 13.78
C HIS A 248 12.39 19.27 14.65
N VAL A 249 11.12 19.12 14.33
CA VAL A 249 9.98 19.64 15.11
C VAL A 249 9.21 18.45 15.67
N PRO A 250 9.35 18.14 16.96
CA PRO A 250 8.58 17.09 17.60
C PRO A 250 7.11 17.51 17.71
N VAL A 251 6.22 16.59 17.38
CA VAL A 251 4.76 16.77 17.42
C VAL A 251 4.08 15.61 18.12
N ALA A 252 2.84 15.82 18.56
CA ALA A 252 2.06 14.78 19.21
C ALA A 252 1.79 13.58 18.29
N PHE A 253 1.82 12.38 18.85
CA PHE A 253 1.70 11.12 18.12
C PHE A 253 0.28 10.90 17.63
N VAL A 254 0.08 11.00 16.32
CA VAL A 254 -1.24 10.85 15.67
C VAL A 254 -1.79 9.42 15.87
N GLY A 255 -3.04 9.31 16.28
CA GLY A 255 -3.71 8.04 16.55
C GLY A 255 -3.42 7.44 17.94
N VAL A 256 -2.56 8.09 18.73
CA VAL A 256 -2.24 7.72 20.12
C VAL A 256 -2.50 8.90 21.07
N GLU A 257 -1.81 10.00 20.87
CA GLU A 257 -1.89 11.23 21.67
C GLU A 257 -2.89 12.23 21.08
N VAL A 258 -3.20 12.10 19.80
CA VAL A 258 -4.20 12.91 19.07
C VAL A 258 -5.19 12.00 18.39
N GLY A 259 -6.47 12.28 18.59
CA GLY A 259 -7.56 11.65 17.85
C GLY A 259 -7.75 12.26 16.47
N GLY A 260 -8.69 11.76 15.71
CA GLY A 260 -9.04 12.27 14.38
C GLY A 260 -9.66 11.20 13.50
N CYS A 261 -9.70 11.45 12.20
CA CYS A 261 -10.21 10.49 11.22
C CYS A 261 -9.05 9.89 10.41
N ALA A 262 -8.95 8.57 10.42
CA ALA A 262 -8.02 7.82 9.58
C ALA A 262 -8.77 6.90 8.63
N TYR A 263 -8.33 6.85 7.36
CA TYR A 263 -8.88 5.93 6.38
C TYR A 263 -8.13 4.61 6.39
N ARG A 264 -8.84 3.54 6.63
CA ARG A 264 -8.32 2.18 6.49
C ARG A 264 -7.99 1.89 5.03
N MET A 265 -7.13 0.89 4.76
CA MET A 265 -6.68 0.53 3.42
C MET A 265 -7.82 0.25 2.40
N ASP A 266 -9.02 -0.04 2.86
CA ASP A 266 -10.23 -0.28 2.07
C ASP A 266 -11.16 0.95 1.96
N ASN A 267 -10.62 2.14 2.17
CA ASN A 267 -11.30 3.44 2.10
C ASN A 267 -12.43 3.64 3.13
N VAL A 268 -12.49 2.84 4.18
CA VAL A 268 -13.43 3.05 5.28
C VAL A 268 -12.85 4.04 6.28
N PRO A 269 -13.51 5.20 6.50
CA PRO A 269 -13.08 6.15 7.52
C PRO A 269 -13.30 5.56 8.91
N ILE A 270 -12.32 5.74 9.78
CA ILE A 270 -12.34 5.30 11.17
C ILE A 270 -12.02 6.49 12.05
N GLU A 271 -12.89 6.79 12.99
CA GLU A 271 -12.58 7.71 14.05
C GLU A 271 -11.55 7.08 15.01
N THR A 272 -10.41 7.74 15.16
CA THR A 272 -9.40 7.38 16.15
C THR A 272 -9.55 8.27 17.38
N ARG A 273 -9.42 7.66 18.55
CA ARG A 273 -9.54 8.39 19.82
C ARG A 273 -8.17 8.50 20.48
N LYS A 274 -7.96 9.63 21.11
CA LYS A 274 -6.79 9.81 21.96
C LYS A 274 -6.77 8.73 23.06
N VAL A 275 -5.63 8.10 23.28
CA VAL A 275 -5.40 7.03 24.27
C VAL A 275 -4.65 7.57 25.47
N VAL A 276 -3.66 8.43 25.24
CA VAL A 276 -2.84 9.10 26.26
C VAL A 276 -2.73 10.58 25.92
N ASP A 277 -2.41 11.42 26.89
CA ASP A 277 -2.13 12.84 26.67
C ASP A 277 -0.76 13.01 26.05
N ALA A 278 -0.63 13.96 25.13
CA ALA A 278 0.66 14.40 24.63
C ALA A 278 1.46 15.08 25.76
N PRO A 279 2.80 15.07 25.70
CA PRO A 279 3.61 15.86 26.60
C PRO A 279 3.19 17.35 26.61
N GLU A 280 3.30 17.98 27.77
CA GLU A 280 2.92 19.40 27.92
C GLU A 280 3.71 20.29 26.96
N GLY A 281 3.00 21.18 26.27
CA GLY A 281 3.56 22.10 25.27
C GLY A 281 3.83 21.49 23.89
N MET A 282 3.53 20.21 23.68
CA MET A 282 3.69 19.58 22.37
C MET A 282 2.50 19.90 21.46
N MET A 283 2.80 20.46 20.29
CA MET A 283 1.78 20.75 19.27
C MET A 283 1.38 19.51 18.49
N THR A 284 0.20 19.54 17.92
CA THR A 284 -0.23 18.58 16.90
C THR A 284 0.32 18.97 15.51
N ASP A 285 0.37 18.03 14.57
CA ASP A 285 0.71 18.30 13.15
C ASP A 285 -0.15 19.45 12.59
N GLU A 286 -1.45 19.42 12.90
CA GLU A 286 -2.42 20.41 12.40
C GLU A 286 -2.12 21.81 12.94
N GLU A 287 -1.87 21.95 14.24
CA GLU A 287 -1.53 23.23 14.87
C GLU A 287 -0.23 23.78 14.32
N PHE A 288 0.79 22.94 14.16
CA PHE A 288 2.06 23.35 13.58
C PHE A 288 1.88 23.83 12.12
N LEU A 289 1.19 23.05 11.28
CA LEU A 289 0.96 23.41 9.88
C LEU A 289 0.13 24.72 9.74
N LYS A 290 -0.88 24.91 10.60
CA LYS A 290 -1.65 26.18 10.65
C LYS A 290 -0.75 27.36 11.01
N SER A 291 0.13 27.20 11.98
CA SER A 291 1.07 28.24 12.39
C SER A 291 2.03 28.61 11.26
N VAL A 292 2.57 27.60 10.56
CA VAL A 292 3.42 27.80 9.37
C VAL A 292 2.65 28.54 8.27
N LEU A 293 1.40 28.13 7.99
CA LEU A 293 0.56 28.75 6.96
C LEU A 293 0.27 30.23 7.29
N MET A 294 -0.09 30.54 8.53
CA MET A 294 -0.32 31.91 8.96
C MET A 294 0.94 32.76 8.78
N ARG A 295 2.09 32.25 9.18
CA ARG A 295 3.36 32.96 9.02
C ARG A 295 3.74 33.21 7.57
N VAL A 296 3.51 32.24 6.70
CA VAL A 296 3.73 32.40 5.24
C VAL A 296 2.83 33.48 4.66
N ARG A 297 1.55 33.54 5.08
CA ARG A 297 0.61 34.57 4.65
C ARG A 297 1.05 35.98 5.10
N GLU A 298 1.45 36.13 6.36
CA GLU A 298 1.99 37.39 6.87
C GLU A 298 3.20 37.87 6.06
N ILE A 299 4.16 36.96 5.77
CA ILE A 299 5.36 37.31 4.99
C ILE A 299 5.00 37.71 3.56
N LYS A 300 3.99 37.08 2.97
CA LYS A 300 3.53 37.38 1.60
C LYS A 300 2.54 38.54 1.53
N GLY A 301 2.01 39.05 2.64
CA GLY A 301 1.04 40.11 2.69
C GLY A 301 -0.35 39.68 2.16
N VAL A 302 -0.77 38.43 2.34
CA VAL A 302 -2.05 37.85 1.87
C VAL A 302 -2.79 37.15 3.01
#